data_d6158442bb98bee1b3e6d2f5f876f353
#
_entry.id   d6158442bb98bee1b3e6d2f5f876f353
#
_cell.length_a   1.000
_cell.length_b   1.000
_cell.length_c   1.000
_cell.angle_alpha   90.00
_cell.angle_beta   90.00
_cell.angle_gamma   90.00
#
_symmetry.space_group_name_H-M   'P 1'
#
loop_
_entity.id
_entity.type
_entity.pdbx_description
1 polymer ?
#
loop_
_entity_poly.entity_id
_entity_poly.type
_entity_poly.pdbx_seq_one_letter_code
_entity_poly.pdbx_strand_id
1 'polypeptide(L)'
;DYRMLGIDFRGTLSWNHMFKEKHMTNLFAGLEVNNLERSQNYFQGWGMQYTMGEIPYYVYEYFKKGIEAGEPYYGLSHSTTRSVAGFTNLAYSYDGRYTLNGTFRYEGTNRMGRSRSARWLPTWNISGAWNVHEEDFFDKAFAPALSHLTLKASYSLTADRGPEYVTNSQAIIMSYSPYRPFTDGQETGLYVSDPENSELTYEKKHELNIGADMGFLNNRINFAVDWYKRNNYDLIGIIATQGVGGTIYKYANIASMKSHGVEFTLSTKNVKSQSFSWNTDFIFSYAK
;
A
#
# COMPACT_ATOMS: atom_id res chain seq x y z
N ASP A 1 -27.92 -5.93 -5.19
CA ASP A 1 -27.07 -7.13 -5.24
C ASP A 1 -25.61 -6.77 -5.39
N TYR A 2 -24.76 -7.43 -4.64
CA TYR A 2 -23.32 -7.34 -4.73
C TYR A 2 -22.72 -8.73 -4.95
N ARG A 3 -21.89 -8.87 -5.97
CA ARG A 3 -21.17 -10.11 -6.26
C ARG A 3 -19.67 -9.81 -6.36
N MET A 4 -18.87 -10.63 -5.71
CA MET A 4 -17.41 -10.57 -5.79
C MET A 4 -16.87 -11.97 -6.11
N LEU A 5 -16.00 -12.06 -7.09
CA LEU A 5 -15.26 -13.25 -7.45
C LEU A 5 -13.76 -12.93 -7.43
N GLY A 6 -13.04 -13.55 -6.49
CA GLY A 6 -11.59 -13.45 -6.39
C GLY A 6 -10.96 -14.79 -6.78
N ILE A 7 -9.94 -14.74 -7.61
CA ILE A 7 -9.10 -15.88 -7.96
C ILE A 7 -7.66 -15.47 -7.69
N ASP A 8 -7.05 -16.14 -6.71
CA ASP A 8 -5.67 -15.92 -6.30
C ASP A 8 -4.86 -17.19 -6.52
N PHE A 9 -3.74 -17.05 -7.23
CA PHE A 9 -2.75 -18.09 -7.36
C PHE A 9 -1.42 -17.60 -6.82
N ARG A 10 -0.80 -18.42 -5.97
CA ARG A 10 0.53 -18.15 -5.44
C ARG A 10 1.36 -19.42 -5.47
N GLY A 11 2.48 -19.38 -6.19
CA GLY A 11 3.49 -20.43 -6.18
C GLY A 11 4.75 -19.92 -5.50
N THR A 12 5.33 -20.69 -4.57
CA THR A 12 6.52 -20.29 -3.82
C THR A 12 7.55 -21.39 -3.76
N LEU A 13 8.82 -21.00 -3.76
CA LEU A 13 9.99 -21.86 -3.55
C LEU A 13 10.79 -21.30 -2.38
N SER A 14 11.15 -22.15 -1.43
CA SER A 14 12.06 -21.81 -0.35
C SER A 14 13.26 -22.75 -0.33
N TRP A 15 14.43 -22.16 -0.13
CA TRP A 15 15.67 -22.91 -0.01
C TRP A 15 16.48 -22.31 1.14
N ASN A 16 16.87 -23.18 2.07
CA ASN A 16 17.64 -22.82 3.25
C ASN A 16 18.86 -23.72 3.31
N HIS A 17 20.03 -23.15 3.43
CA HIS A 17 21.25 -23.93 3.51
C HIS A 17 22.31 -23.26 4.39
N MET A 18 23.02 -24.08 5.16
CA MET A 18 24.14 -23.66 5.98
C MET A 18 25.43 -24.28 5.40
N PHE A 19 26.34 -23.43 4.97
CA PHE A 19 27.65 -23.84 4.47
C PHE A 19 28.71 -23.67 5.55
N LYS A 20 29.54 -24.66 5.77
CA LYS A 20 30.70 -24.62 6.69
C LYS A 20 30.34 -24.11 8.08
N GLU A 21 29.12 -24.37 8.57
CA GLU A 21 28.62 -23.98 9.89
C GLU A 21 28.60 -22.46 10.17
N LYS A 22 29.05 -21.62 9.23
CA LYS A 22 29.19 -20.17 9.38
C LYS A 22 28.38 -19.36 8.38
N HIS A 23 28.05 -19.92 7.23
CA HIS A 23 27.36 -19.22 6.16
C HIS A 23 25.91 -19.72 6.07
N MET A 24 24.98 -18.99 6.60
CA MET A 24 23.55 -19.30 6.49
C MET A 24 22.94 -18.50 5.36
N THR A 25 22.29 -19.21 4.43
CA THR A 25 21.61 -18.61 3.28
C THR A 25 20.16 -19.07 3.24
N ASN A 26 19.24 -18.12 3.13
CA ASN A 26 17.82 -18.37 2.96
C ASN A 26 17.36 -17.66 1.67
N LEU A 27 16.84 -18.44 0.73
CA LEU A 27 16.22 -17.92 -0.49
C LEU A 27 14.74 -18.25 -0.47
N PHE A 28 13.94 -17.24 -0.72
CA PHE A 28 12.51 -17.39 -0.91
C PHE A 28 12.09 -16.64 -2.18
N ALA A 29 11.44 -17.32 -3.10
CA ALA A 29 10.98 -16.74 -4.36
C ALA A 29 9.57 -17.19 -4.68
N GLY A 30 8.83 -16.42 -5.45
CA GLY A 30 7.49 -16.81 -5.84
C GLY A 30 6.88 -15.95 -6.93
N LEU A 31 5.74 -16.44 -7.39
CA LEU A 31 4.87 -15.78 -8.36
C LEU A 31 3.48 -15.65 -7.77
N GLU A 32 2.83 -14.54 -8.04
CA GLU A 32 1.45 -14.26 -7.65
C GLU A 32 0.65 -13.81 -8.86
N VAL A 33 -0.57 -14.32 -8.98
CA VAL A 33 -1.56 -13.84 -9.94
C VAL A 33 -2.86 -13.64 -9.19
N ASN A 34 -3.41 -12.44 -9.31
CA ASN A 34 -4.66 -12.05 -8.68
C ASN A 34 -5.64 -11.56 -9.75
N ASN A 35 -6.87 -12.05 -9.71
CA ASN A 35 -7.99 -11.55 -10.51
C ASN A 35 -9.18 -11.34 -9.59
N LEU A 36 -9.65 -10.12 -9.49
CA LEU A 36 -10.78 -9.72 -8.65
C LEU A 36 -11.83 -9.04 -9.51
N GLU A 37 -12.99 -9.67 -9.62
CA GLU A 37 -14.14 -9.14 -10.32
C GLU A 37 -15.22 -8.76 -9.31
N ARG A 38 -15.72 -7.54 -9.41
CA ARG A 38 -16.82 -7.02 -8.60
C ARG A 38 -17.92 -6.55 -9.50
N SER A 39 -19.14 -6.93 -9.19
CA SER A 39 -20.35 -6.39 -9.82
C SER A 39 -21.34 -5.97 -8.76
N GLN A 40 -21.89 -4.82 -8.94
CA GLN A 40 -22.91 -4.26 -8.05
C GLN A 40 -24.11 -3.82 -8.88
N ASN A 41 -25.27 -4.30 -8.48
CA ASN A 41 -26.53 -3.88 -9.04
C ASN A 41 -27.34 -3.25 -7.92
N TYR A 42 -27.85 -2.07 -8.13
CA TYR A 42 -28.78 -1.46 -7.19
C TYR A 42 -30.08 -1.08 -7.90
N PHE A 43 -31.15 -1.12 -7.14
CA PHE A 43 -32.48 -0.69 -7.56
C PHE A 43 -33.04 0.19 -6.44
N GLN A 44 -33.61 1.33 -6.82
CA GLN A 44 -34.30 2.24 -5.93
C GLN A 44 -35.77 2.39 -6.43
N GLY A 45 -36.68 2.03 -5.57
CA GLY A 45 -38.13 2.18 -5.86
C GLY A 45 -38.68 3.38 -5.08
N TRP A 46 -39.59 4.10 -5.73
CA TRP A 46 -40.40 5.16 -5.10
C TRP A 46 -41.87 4.75 -5.04
N GLY A 47 -42.60 5.35 -4.10
CA GLY A 47 -44.03 5.15 -3.97
C GLY A 47 -44.43 4.04 -3.00
N MET A 48 -43.56 3.68 -2.04
CA MET A 48 -43.98 2.77 -0.98
C MET A 48 -44.88 3.47 0.04
N GLN A 49 -46.06 2.94 0.26
CA GLN A 49 -47.02 3.45 1.24
C GLN A 49 -46.93 2.68 2.54
N TYR A 50 -46.13 3.20 3.48
CA TYR A 50 -45.89 2.55 4.76
C TYR A 50 -47.11 2.56 5.69
N THR A 51 -47.97 3.58 5.57
CA THR A 51 -49.18 3.71 6.39
C THR A 51 -50.28 2.71 6.07
N MET A 52 -50.20 2.05 4.91
CA MET A 52 -51.17 1.06 4.41
C MET A 52 -50.62 -0.37 4.36
N GLY A 53 -49.58 -0.69 5.15
CA GLY A 53 -49.02 -2.02 5.21
C GLY A 53 -47.95 -2.30 4.18
N GLU A 54 -47.11 -1.31 3.84
CA GLU A 54 -45.97 -1.43 2.92
C GLU A 54 -46.41 -1.86 1.50
N ILE A 55 -47.49 -1.27 0.99
CA ILE A 55 -48.01 -1.53 -0.34
C ILE A 55 -47.27 -0.66 -1.37
N PRO A 56 -46.64 -1.26 -2.41
CA PRO A 56 -46.01 -0.47 -3.48
C PRO A 56 -47.11 0.19 -4.34
N TYR A 57 -46.95 1.48 -4.55
CA TYR A 57 -47.79 2.27 -5.46
C TYR A 57 -46.95 2.79 -6.62
N TYR A 58 -47.15 2.22 -7.80
CA TYR A 58 -46.37 2.52 -8.98
C TYR A 58 -46.91 3.76 -9.70
N VAL A 59 -46.14 4.85 -9.65
CA VAL A 59 -46.43 6.10 -10.34
C VAL A 59 -45.24 6.44 -11.25
N TYR A 60 -45.49 6.45 -12.55
CA TYR A 60 -44.45 6.74 -13.56
C TYR A 60 -43.76 8.08 -13.34
N GLU A 61 -44.48 9.09 -12.94
CA GLU A 61 -43.96 10.45 -12.67
C GLU A 61 -42.89 10.47 -11.58
N TYR A 62 -42.94 9.55 -10.62
CA TYR A 62 -41.89 9.49 -9.58
C TYR A 62 -40.57 9.01 -10.15
N PHE A 63 -40.60 8.00 -11.00
CA PHE A 63 -39.44 7.50 -11.69
C PHE A 63 -38.87 8.53 -12.67
N LYS A 64 -39.74 9.20 -13.43
CA LYS A 64 -39.36 10.26 -14.35
C LYS A 64 -38.66 11.41 -13.62
N LYS A 65 -39.24 11.93 -12.54
CA LYS A 65 -38.65 13.01 -11.73
C LYS A 65 -37.36 12.59 -11.08
N GLY A 66 -37.19 11.35 -10.65
CA GLY A 66 -35.95 10.83 -10.11
C GLY A 66 -34.83 10.88 -11.16
N ILE A 67 -35.09 10.39 -12.39
CA ILE A 67 -34.12 10.45 -13.48
C ILE A 67 -33.79 11.91 -13.84
N GLU A 68 -34.75 12.80 -13.89
CA GLU A 68 -34.61 14.24 -14.15
C GLU A 68 -33.74 14.93 -13.06
N ALA A 69 -33.86 14.47 -11.82
CA ALA A 69 -33.03 14.94 -10.69
C ALA A 69 -31.64 14.31 -10.65
N GLY A 70 -31.30 13.41 -11.58
CA GLY A 70 -30.03 12.70 -11.57
C GLY A 70 -29.96 11.51 -10.60
N GLU A 71 -31.11 11.07 -10.10
CA GLU A 71 -31.26 9.90 -9.23
C GLU A 71 -31.85 8.71 -10.00
N PRO A 72 -31.04 7.91 -10.68
CA PRO A 72 -31.53 6.78 -11.46
C PRO A 72 -32.08 5.70 -10.52
N TYR A 73 -33.20 5.06 -10.93
CA TYR A 73 -33.80 3.99 -10.16
C TYR A 73 -33.09 2.64 -10.31
N TYR A 74 -32.13 2.54 -11.21
CA TYR A 74 -31.35 1.35 -11.47
C TYR A 74 -29.91 1.70 -11.82
N GLY A 75 -28.96 0.96 -11.28
CA GLY A 75 -27.54 1.15 -11.59
C GLY A 75 -26.78 -0.17 -11.62
N LEU A 76 -25.83 -0.22 -12.53
CA LEU A 76 -24.91 -1.32 -12.72
C LEU A 76 -23.50 -0.80 -12.59
N SER A 77 -22.69 -1.48 -11.80
CA SER A 77 -21.25 -1.21 -11.69
C SER A 77 -20.46 -2.50 -11.81
N HIS A 78 -19.47 -2.51 -12.69
CA HIS A 78 -18.55 -3.63 -12.88
C HIS A 78 -17.13 -3.14 -12.75
N SER A 79 -16.32 -3.85 -11.97
CA SER A 79 -14.92 -3.55 -11.77
C SER A 79 -14.10 -4.83 -11.83
N THR A 80 -13.02 -4.81 -12.60
CA THR A 80 -12.07 -5.92 -12.70
C THR A 80 -10.66 -5.43 -12.39
N THR A 81 -10.06 -5.97 -11.34
CA THR A 81 -8.66 -5.71 -10.98
C THR A 81 -7.83 -6.96 -11.20
N ARG A 82 -6.76 -6.84 -11.97
CA ARG A 82 -5.80 -7.90 -12.26
C ARG A 82 -4.41 -7.46 -11.89
N SER A 83 -3.67 -8.34 -11.25
CA SER A 83 -2.25 -8.12 -10.99
C SER A 83 -1.45 -9.41 -11.13
N VAL A 84 -0.21 -9.24 -11.55
CA VAL A 84 0.79 -10.32 -11.62
C VAL A 84 2.06 -9.80 -10.98
N ALA A 85 2.68 -10.59 -10.13
CA ALA A 85 3.92 -10.24 -9.46
C ALA A 85 4.88 -11.41 -9.37
N GLY A 86 6.16 -11.14 -9.60
CA GLY A 86 7.25 -12.01 -9.21
C GLY A 86 8.00 -11.40 -8.03
N PHE A 87 8.41 -12.20 -7.08
CA PHE A 87 9.15 -11.70 -5.91
C PHE A 87 10.24 -12.67 -5.47
N THR A 88 11.26 -12.13 -4.84
CA THR A 88 12.33 -12.89 -4.20
C THR A 88 12.80 -12.19 -2.94
N ASN A 89 13.22 -13.00 -1.98
CA ASN A 89 13.90 -12.57 -0.77
C ASN A 89 15.15 -13.44 -0.60
N LEU A 90 16.29 -12.79 -0.39
CA LEU A 90 17.56 -13.44 -0.10
C LEU A 90 18.07 -12.90 1.24
N ALA A 91 18.25 -13.78 2.20
CA ALA A 91 18.90 -13.48 3.46
C ALA A 91 20.19 -14.29 3.56
N TYR A 92 21.27 -13.60 3.90
CA TYR A 92 22.59 -14.19 4.13
C TYR A 92 23.12 -13.74 5.48
N SER A 93 23.58 -14.69 6.29
CA SER A 93 24.23 -14.41 7.56
C SER A 93 25.57 -15.11 7.62
N TYR A 94 26.59 -14.40 8.08
CA TYR A 94 27.93 -14.90 8.30
C TYR A 94 28.24 -14.92 9.78
N ASP A 95 28.47 -16.12 10.33
CA ASP A 95 28.91 -16.39 11.71
C ASP A 95 28.07 -15.70 12.80
N GLY A 96 26.78 -15.39 12.50
CA GLY A 96 25.94 -14.60 13.39
C GLY A 96 26.31 -13.11 13.48
N ARG A 97 27.47 -12.70 12.94
CA ARG A 97 28.03 -11.34 13.04
C ARG A 97 27.45 -10.39 12.02
N TYR A 98 27.39 -10.80 10.76
CA TYR A 98 26.92 -9.97 9.65
C TYR A 98 25.69 -10.59 9.02
N THR A 99 24.65 -9.80 8.85
CA THR A 99 23.43 -10.22 8.14
C THR A 99 23.13 -9.25 7.01
N LEU A 100 22.89 -9.77 5.81
CA LEU A 100 22.48 -9.02 4.64
C LEU A 100 21.15 -9.59 4.15
N ASN A 101 20.14 -8.73 3.94
CA ASN A 101 18.86 -9.10 3.36
C ASN A 101 18.61 -8.28 2.11
N GLY A 102 18.11 -8.95 1.08
CA GLY A 102 17.63 -8.32 -0.14
C GLY A 102 16.23 -8.83 -0.48
N THR A 103 15.29 -7.92 -0.68
CA THR A 103 13.96 -8.25 -1.22
C THR A 103 13.79 -7.55 -2.56
N PHE A 104 13.17 -8.24 -3.49
CA PHE A 104 12.82 -7.69 -4.79
C PHE A 104 11.42 -8.17 -5.19
N ARG A 105 10.58 -7.26 -5.70
CA ARG A 105 9.26 -7.56 -6.25
C ARG A 105 9.07 -6.78 -7.54
N TYR A 106 8.64 -7.47 -8.58
CA TYR A 106 8.27 -6.87 -9.85
C TYR A 106 6.79 -7.15 -10.09
N GLU A 107 5.98 -6.10 -10.09
CA GLU A 107 4.54 -6.20 -10.15
C GLU A 107 3.97 -5.36 -11.29
N GLY A 108 2.92 -5.89 -11.93
CA GLY A 108 2.09 -5.17 -12.89
C GLY A 108 0.61 -5.32 -12.58
N THR A 109 -0.16 -4.24 -12.80
CA THR A 109 -1.62 -4.24 -12.62
C THR A 109 -2.31 -3.46 -13.73
N ASN A 110 -3.56 -3.86 -14.03
CA ASN A 110 -4.39 -3.15 -15.01
C ASN A 110 -4.94 -1.80 -14.52
N ARG A 111 -4.73 -1.46 -13.23
CA ARG A 111 -5.12 -0.16 -12.66
C ARG A 111 -4.22 0.99 -13.09
N MET A 112 -2.98 0.69 -13.46
CA MET A 112 -2.00 1.69 -13.88
C MET A 112 -2.07 1.95 -15.37
N GLY A 113 -1.43 3.03 -15.84
CA GLY A 113 -1.39 3.45 -17.21
C GLY A 113 -0.95 2.37 -18.20
N ARG A 114 -1.11 2.62 -19.49
CA ARG A 114 -0.84 1.61 -20.55
C ARG A 114 0.63 1.46 -20.86
N SER A 115 1.45 2.48 -20.59
CA SER A 115 2.88 2.39 -20.84
C SER A 115 3.52 1.32 -19.93
N ARG A 116 4.57 0.66 -20.43
CA ARG A 116 5.26 -0.39 -19.65
C ARG A 116 5.86 0.19 -18.37
N SER A 117 6.43 1.36 -18.44
CA SER A 117 7.05 2.06 -17.30
C SER A 117 6.05 2.47 -16.24
N ALA A 118 4.81 2.81 -16.64
CA ALA A 118 3.75 3.16 -15.72
C ALA A 118 3.14 1.93 -15.03
N ARG A 119 2.95 0.84 -15.79
CA ARG A 119 2.23 -0.36 -15.33
C ARG A 119 3.08 -1.29 -14.50
N TRP A 120 4.36 -1.42 -14.82
CA TRP A 120 5.28 -2.38 -14.20
C TRP A 120 6.31 -1.64 -13.38
N LEU A 121 6.38 -1.98 -12.09
CA LEU A 121 7.31 -1.34 -11.18
C LEU A 121 8.09 -2.36 -10.37
N PRO A 122 9.44 -2.29 -10.36
CA PRO A 122 10.25 -2.97 -9.38
C PRO A 122 10.19 -2.25 -8.02
N THR A 123 9.88 -2.98 -6.97
CA THR A 123 10.10 -2.56 -5.58
C THR A 123 11.18 -3.42 -4.96
N TRP A 124 11.99 -2.84 -4.07
CA TRP A 124 13.11 -3.55 -3.48
C TRP A 124 13.50 -2.98 -2.13
N ASN A 125 14.14 -3.80 -1.33
CA ASN A 125 14.78 -3.41 -0.09
C ASN A 125 16.13 -4.13 0.01
N ILE A 126 17.15 -3.41 0.44
CA ILE A 126 18.43 -3.95 0.85
C ILE A 126 18.67 -3.50 2.28
N SER A 127 18.96 -4.45 3.17
CA SER A 127 19.25 -4.15 4.57
C SER A 127 20.42 -4.97 5.08
N GLY A 128 21.19 -4.37 5.96
CA GLY A 128 22.31 -5.02 6.62
C GLY A 128 22.27 -4.78 8.12
N ALA A 129 22.75 -5.76 8.87
CA ALA A 129 22.96 -5.67 10.30
C ALA A 129 24.34 -6.21 10.65
N TRP A 130 25.00 -5.51 11.56
CA TRP A 130 26.27 -5.93 12.13
C TRP A 130 26.10 -6.10 13.65
N ASN A 131 26.21 -7.33 14.10
CA ASN A 131 26.21 -7.69 15.50
C ASN A 131 27.62 -7.47 16.07
N VAL A 132 27.93 -6.24 16.47
CA VAL A 132 29.27 -5.85 16.96
C VAL A 132 29.63 -6.62 18.22
N HIS A 133 28.62 -7.00 19.02
CA HIS A 133 28.83 -7.77 20.25
C HIS A 133 29.31 -9.22 20.03
N GLU A 134 29.23 -9.73 18.81
CA GLU A 134 29.79 -11.04 18.42
C GLU A 134 31.23 -10.98 17.95
N GLU A 135 31.86 -9.80 17.96
CA GLU A 135 33.25 -9.61 17.56
C GLU A 135 34.23 -9.87 18.71
N ASP A 136 35.34 -10.49 18.42
CA ASP A 136 36.36 -10.88 19.41
C ASP A 136 36.98 -9.70 20.20
N PHE A 137 36.88 -8.49 19.67
CA PHE A 137 37.32 -7.28 20.34
C PHE A 137 36.32 -6.67 21.32
N PHE A 138 35.03 -7.05 21.20
CA PHE A 138 33.94 -6.36 21.88
C PHE A 138 34.07 -6.47 23.42
N ASP A 139 34.24 -7.67 23.93
CA ASP A 139 34.39 -7.90 25.38
C ASP A 139 35.53 -7.16 25.97
N LYS A 140 36.68 -7.08 25.26
CA LYS A 140 37.87 -6.38 25.71
C LYS A 140 37.71 -4.86 25.74
N ALA A 141 36.88 -4.31 24.82
CA ALA A 141 36.73 -2.88 24.64
C ALA A 141 35.58 -2.29 25.47
N PHE A 142 34.48 -3.03 25.63
CA PHE A 142 33.19 -2.48 26.08
C PHE A 142 32.62 -3.17 27.31
N ALA A 143 32.97 -4.43 27.61
CA ALA A 143 32.47 -5.11 28.80
C ALA A 143 33.06 -4.55 30.10
N PRO A 144 32.31 -4.55 31.24
CA PRO A 144 30.94 -5.07 31.37
C PRO A 144 29.84 -4.04 31.13
N ALA A 145 30.14 -2.83 30.69
CA ALA A 145 29.17 -1.74 30.57
C ALA A 145 28.17 -1.98 29.43
N LEU A 146 28.67 -2.33 28.25
CA LEU A 146 27.86 -2.59 27.05
C LEU A 146 27.79 -4.11 26.83
N SER A 147 26.60 -4.66 26.89
CA SER A 147 26.34 -6.10 26.79
C SER A 147 25.93 -6.52 25.39
N HIS A 148 25.40 -5.59 24.60
CA HIS A 148 24.89 -5.81 23.28
C HIS A 148 25.02 -4.56 22.43
N LEU A 149 25.44 -4.71 21.18
CA LEU A 149 25.46 -3.65 20.17
C LEU A 149 25.22 -4.26 18.80
N THR A 150 24.12 -3.83 18.15
CA THR A 150 23.83 -4.14 16.77
C THR A 150 23.65 -2.83 16.00
N LEU A 151 24.39 -2.68 14.90
CA LEU A 151 24.23 -1.59 13.95
C LEU A 151 23.41 -2.11 12.75
N LYS A 152 22.44 -1.33 12.31
CA LYS A 152 21.54 -1.71 11.22
C LYS A 152 21.37 -0.56 10.23
N ALA A 153 21.27 -0.89 8.95
CA ALA A 153 20.95 0.06 7.90
C ALA A 153 20.08 -0.61 6.85
N SER A 154 19.14 0.14 6.28
CA SER A 154 18.34 -0.32 5.16
C SER A 154 18.07 0.80 4.17
N TYR A 155 17.98 0.44 2.89
CA TYR A 155 17.56 1.33 1.84
C TYR A 155 16.55 0.62 0.95
N SER A 156 15.44 1.29 0.65
CA SER A 156 14.32 0.69 -0.06
C SER A 156 13.66 1.62 -1.05
N LEU A 157 13.08 1.02 -2.07
CA LEU A 157 12.04 1.59 -2.93
C LEU A 157 10.77 0.81 -2.70
N THR A 158 9.77 1.45 -2.13
CA THR A 158 8.40 0.92 -1.99
C THR A 158 7.43 1.70 -2.86
N ALA A 159 6.28 1.12 -3.14
CA ALA A 159 5.27 1.73 -3.98
C ALA A 159 3.86 1.43 -3.49
N ASP A 160 2.95 2.37 -3.78
CA ASP A 160 1.52 2.23 -3.54
C ASP A 160 0.75 2.47 -4.84
N ARG A 161 -0.39 1.80 -4.99
CA ARG A 161 -1.29 1.95 -6.15
C ARG A 161 -2.18 3.19 -6.07
N GLY A 162 -2.11 3.92 -4.96
CA GLY A 162 -3.03 5.01 -4.69
C GLY A 162 -4.47 4.54 -4.44
N PRO A 163 -5.43 5.47 -4.34
CA PRO A 163 -6.82 5.18 -4.05
C PRO A 163 -7.47 4.22 -5.08
N GLU A 164 -8.38 3.37 -4.63
CA GLU A 164 -9.04 2.37 -5.51
C GLU A 164 -9.82 2.97 -6.68
N TYR A 165 -10.36 4.17 -6.51
CA TYR A 165 -11.12 4.86 -7.55
C TYR A 165 -10.23 5.49 -8.64
N VAL A 166 -8.91 5.57 -8.43
CA VAL A 166 -8.00 6.06 -9.45
C VAL A 166 -7.58 4.91 -10.33
N THR A 167 -8.11 4.88 -11.54
CA THR A 167 -7.77 3.89 -12.56
C THR A 167 -7.95 4.52 -13.93
N ASN A 168 -6.88 4.76 -14.67
CA ASN A 168 -6.91 5.52 -15.91
C ASN A 168 -6.13 4.86 -17.05
N SER A 169 -6.12 3.53 -17.07
CA SER A 169 -5.50 2.82 -18.20
C SER A 169 -6.23 3.04 -19.52
N GLN A 170 -7.50 3.44 -19.46
CA GLN A 170 -8.35 3.79 -20.61
C GLN A 170 -9.35 4.87 -20.21
N ALA A 171 -9.86 5.63 -21.16
CA ALA A 171 -10.95 6.56 -20.91
C ALA A 171 -12.21 5.80 -20.49
N ILE A 172 -12.88 6.29 -19.45
CA ILE A 172 -14.19 5.78 -19.03
C ILE A 172 -15.26 6.60 -19.73
N ILE A 173 -16.04 5.93 -20.55
CA ILE A 173 -17.16 6.54 -21.29
C ILE A 173 -18.43 6.06 -20.63
N MET A 174 -19.27 6.98 -20.23
CA MET A 174 -20.59 6.70 -19.64
C MET A 174 -21.71 7.22 -20.55
N SER A 175 -22.84 6.51 -20.53
CA SER A 175 -24.05 6.97 -21.15
C SER A 175 -24.90 7.77 -20.18
N TYR A 176 -25.62 8.75 -20.66
CA TYR A 176 -26.60 9.51 -19.90
C TYR A 176 -27.82 9.80 -20.77
N SER A 177 -28.97 10.00 -20.15
CA SER A 177 -30.18 10.45 -20.83
C SER A 177 -30.44 11.92 -20.49
N PRO A 178 -30.22 12.85 -21.44
CA PRO A 178 -30.45 14.26 -21.17
C PRO A 178 -31.93 14.52 -20.91
N TYR A 179 -32.21 15.39 -19.94
CA TYR A 179 -33.56 15.86 -19.69
C TYR A 179 -34.03 16.79 -20.83
N ARG A 180 -35.11 16.40 -21.50
CA ARG A 180 -35.77 17.19 -22.57
C ARG A 180 -37.25 17.35 -22.25
N PRO A 181 -37.66 18.47 -21.65
CA PRO A 181 -39.03 18.65 -21.12
C PRO A 181 -40.11 18.65 -22.19
N PHE A 182 -39.77 18.83 -23.46
CA PHE A 182 -40.73 19.02 -24.54
C PHE A 182 -40.70 17.89 -25.62
N THR A 183 -40.00 16.79 -25.35
CA THR A 183 -39.92 15.66 -26.28
C THR A 183 -40.32 14.37 -25.57
N ASP A 184 -41.18 13.56 -26.22
CA ASP A 184 -41.58 12.24 -25.72
C ASP A 184 -40.54 11.15 -26.02
N GLY A 185 -39.47 11.50 -26.74
CA GLY A 185 -38.38 10.58 -27.09
C GLY A 185 -37.28 10.56 -26.06
N GLN A 186 -36.83 9.36 -25.68
CA GLN A 186 -35.58 9.19 -24.92
C GLN A 186 -34.38 9.34 -25.88
N GLU A 187 -33.53 10.32 -25.60
CA GLU A 187 -32.23 10.44 -26.23
C GLU A 187 -31.14 9.92 -25.30
N THR A 188 -30.15 9.23 -25.87
CA THR A 188 -28.99 8.77 -25.11
C THR A 188 -27.77 9.53 -25.59
N GLY A 189 -27.10 10.19 -24.66
CA GLY A 189 -25.80 10.82 -24.89
C GLY A 189 -24.66 9.98 -24.32
N LEU A 190 -23.47 10.22 -24.81
CA LEU A 190 -22.22 9.67 -24.26
C LEU A 190 -21.33 10.81 -23.78
N TYR A 191 -20.66 10.63 -22.67
CA TYR A 191 -19.64 11.54 -22.18
C TYR A 191 -18.46 10.79 -21.60
N VAL A 192 -17.29 11.43 -21.62
CA VAL A 192 -16.09 10.91 -20.96
C VAL A 192 -16.15 11.29 -19.50
N SER A 193 -16.35 10.29 -18.63
CA SER A 193 -16.33 10.48 -17.17
C SER A 193 -14.91 10.72 -16.69
N ASP A 194 -13.99 9.87 -17.10
CA ASP A 194 -12.59 9.95 -16.73
C ASP A 194 -11.71 9.86 -17.99
N PRO A 195 -10.87 10.88 -18.28
CA PRO A 195 -9.97 10.85 -19.41
C PRO A 195 -8.83 9.87 -19.20
N GLU A 196 -8.37 9.25 -20.27
CA GLU A 196 -7.20 8.39 -20.25
C GLU A 196 -5.96 9.14 -19.73
N ASN A 197 -5.20 8.47 -18.86
CA ASN A 197 -3.84 8.85 -18.51
C ASN A 197 -2.91 7.63 -18.66
N SER A 198 -2.30 7.48 -19.84
CA SER A 198 -1.39 6.36 -20.14
C SER A 198 -0.15 6.33 -19.26
N GLU A 199 0.22 7.46 -18.66
CA GLU A 199 1.41 7.65 -17.83
C GLU A 199 1.11 7.57 -16.33
N LEU A 200 -0.15 7.32 -15.92
CA LEU A 200 -0.48 7.14 -14.49
C LEU A 200 0.29 5.96 -13.92
N THR A 201 1.13 6.22 -12.92
CA THR A 201 1.99 5.22 -12.29
C THR A 201 1.80 5.19 -10.78
N TYR A 202 2.46 4.25 -10.14
CA TYR A 202 2.46 4.08 -8.69
C TYR A 202 3.03 5.31 -7.97
N GLU A 203 2.50 5.59 -6.80
CA GLU A 203 3.17 6.44 -5.82
C GLU A 203 4.39 5.73 -5.30
N LYS A 204 5.54 6.39 -5.24
CA LYS A 204 6.83 5.79 -4.93
C LYS A 204 7.45 6.42 -3.69
N LYS A 205 8.14 5.61 -2.91
CA LYS A 205 8.85 6.07 -1.71
C LYS A 205 10.24 5.44 -1.65
N HIS A 206 11.27 6.28 -1.69
CA HIS A 206 12.60 5.90 -1.23
C HIS A 206 12.72 6.16 0.26
N GLU A 207 13.24 5.18 0.99
CA GLU A 207 13.46 5.29 2.42
C GLU A 207 14.83 4.75 2.79
N LEU A 208 15.60 5.59 3.50
CA LEU A 208 16.87 5.23 4.14
C LEU A 208 16.63 5.18 5.65
N ASN A 209 16.95 4.05 6.29
CA ASN A 209 16.94 3.89 7.74
C ASN A 209 18.35 3.52 8.21
N ILE A 210 18.79 4.12 9.31
CA ILE A 210 20.01 3.79 10.00
C ILE A 210 19.70 3.71 11.49
N GLY A 211 20.05 2.60 12.12
CA GLY A 211 19.73 2.37 13.52
C GLY A 211 20.81 1.65 14.30
N ALA A 212 20.69 1.73 15.61
CA ALA A 212 21.53 1.02 16.54
C ALA A 212 20.70 0.50 17.72
N ASP A 213 20.91 -0.76 18.06
CA ASP A 213 20.34 -1.40 19.24
C ASP A 213 21.46 -1.67 20.25
N MET A 214 21.30 -1.18 21.47
CA MET A 214 22.31 -1.25 22.53
C MET A 214 21.71 -1.83 23.79
N GLY A 215 22.45 -2.72 24.45
CA GLY A 215 22.10 -3.28 25.75
C GLY A 215 23.21 -3.00 26.76
N PHE A 216 22.87 -2.49 27.92
CA PHE A 216 23.80 -2.15 28.99
C PHE A 216 23.49 -2.98 30.24
N LEU A 217 24.54 -3.22 31.05
CA LEU A 217 24.43 -3.88 32.34
C LEU A 217 23.70 -5.23 32.28
N ASN A 218 24.17 -6.13 31.43
CA ASN A 218 23.51 -7.43 31.14
C ASN A 218 22.06 -7.27 30.67
N ASN A 219 21.83 -6.35 29.73
CA ASN A 219 20.53 -6.03 29.15
C ASN A 219 19.46 -5.59 30.19
N ARG A 220 19.92 -4.97 31.29
CA ARG A 220 19.02 -4.28 32.22
C ARG A 220 18.51 -2.96 31.65
N ILE A 221 19.31 -2.31 30.82
CA ILE A 221 18.96 -1.11 30.07
C ILE A 221 19.14 -1.44 28.60
N ASN A 222 18.07 -1.35 27.83
CA ASN A 222 18.07 -1.52 26.39
C ASN A 222 17.69 -0.20 25.75
N PHE A 223 18.49 0.25 24.81
CA PHE A 223 18.29 1.49 24.08
C PHE A 223 18.36 1.21 22.58
N ALA A 224 17.31 1.59 21.87
CA ALA A 224 17.26 1.55 20.41
C ALA A 224 17.08 2.97 19.86
N VAL A 225 17.84 3.30 18.84
CA VAL A 225 17.72 4.56 18.10
C VAL A 225 17.68 4.26 16.60
N ASP A 226 16.70 4.85 15.93
CA ASP A 226 16.50 4.74 14.49
C ASP A 226 16.33 6.14 13.91
N TRP A 227 17.14 6.47 12.91
CA TRP A 227 16.99 7.65 12.09
C TRP A 227 16.53 7.26 10.70
N TYR A 228 15.58 7.99 10.15
CA TYR A 228 15.08 7.73 8.80
C TYR A 228 14.96 8.99 7.96
N LYS A 229 15.10 8.80 6.65
CA LYS A 229 14.83 9.82 5.64
C LYS A 229 13.98 9.20 4.54
N ARG A 230 12.84 9.84 4.24
CA ARG A 230 11.86 9.43 3.25
C ARG A 230 11.75 10.47 2.14
N ASN A 231 11.66 10.00 0.92
CA ASN A 231 11.37 10.80 -0.26
C ASN A 231 10.20 10.13 -1.01
N ASN A 232 8.99 10.67 -0.83
CA ASN A 232 7.81 10.24 -1.56
C ASN A 232 7.72 11.09 -2.84
N TYR A 233 7.50 10.46 -3.98
CA TYR A 233 7.40 11.12 -5.27
C TYR A 233 6.39 10.39 -6.15
N ASP A 234 6.00 11.02 -7.25
CA ASP A 234 4.92 10.56 -8.12
C ASP A 234 3.59 10.40 -7.36
N LEU A 235 3.36 11.21 -6.31
CA LEU A 235 2.11 11.18 -5.57
C LEU A 235 0.96 11.62 -6.47
N ILE A 236 -0.14 10.87 -6.40
CA ILE A 236 -1.31 11.08 -7.24
C ILE A 236 -2.12 12.27 -6.71
N GLY A 237 -2.39 13.21 -7.59
CA GLY A 237 -3.21 14.38 -7.32
C GLY A 237 -4.14 14.69 -8.47
N ILE A 238 -5.01 15.67 -8.26
CA ILE A 238 -5.96 16.15 -9.27
C ILE A 238 -5.35 17.36 -9.96
N ILE A 239 -5.33 17.33 -11.29
CA ILE A 239 -4.95 18.48 -12.12
C ILE A 239 -6.14 18.98 -12.94
N ALA A 240 -6.21 20.30 -13.09
CA ALA A 240 -7.17 20.90 -14.01
C ALA A 240 -6.77 20.63 -15.46
N THR A 241 -7.74 20.32 -16.30
CA THR A 241 -7.59 20.18 -17.74
C THR A 241 -8.17 21.40 -18.45
N GLN A 242 -7.90 21.56 -19.74
CA GLN A 242 -8.45 22.64 -20.55
C GLN A 242 -9.92 22.42 -20.93
N GLY A 243 -10.61 21.42 -20.36
CA GLY A 243 -12.00 21.09 -20.66
C GLY A 243 -12.17 20.34 -22.00
N VAL A 244 -11.09 19.94 -22.65
CA VAL A 244 -11.16 19.13 -23.86
C VAL A 244 -11.76 17.77 -23.53
N GLY A 245 -12.80 17.36 -24.23
CA GLY A 245 -13.54 16.12 -23.95
C GLY A 245 -14.57 16.26 -22.83
N GLY A 246 -14.86 17.48 -22.34
CA GLY A 246 -15.88 17.76 -21.33
C GLY A 246 -15.45 17.56 -19.89
N THR A 247 -14.22 17.15 -19.62
CA THR A 247 -13.66 16.96 -18.28
C THR A 247 -12.73 18.11 -17.91
N ILE A 248 -12.92 18.69 -16.72
CA ILE A 248 -12.11 19.78 -16.18
C ILE A 248 -11.01 19.32 -15.24
N TYR A 249 -11.02 18.04 -14.85
CA TYR A 249 -10.04 17.44 -13.92
C TYR A 249 -9.59 16.06 -14.42
N LYS A 250 -8.36 15.70 -14.08
CA LYS A 250 -7.85 14.33 -14.20
C LYS A 250 -6.87 14.01 -13.08
N TYR A 251 -6.68 12.73 -12.81
CA TYR A 251 -5.63 12.25 -11.89
C TYR A 251 -4.30 12.14 -12.59
N ALA A 252 -3.24 12.61 -11.93
CA ALA A 252 -1.87 12.51 -12.44
C ALA A 252 -0.86 12.45 -11.30
N ASN A 253 0.33 11.93 -11.57
CA ASN A 253 1.44 11.90 -10.63
C ASN A 253 2.15 13.26 -10.65
N ILE A 254 1.84 14.14 -9.68
CA ILE A 254 2.25 15.55 -9.72
C ILE A 254 2.93 16.05 -8.46
N ALA A 255 2.86 15.31 -7.37
CA ALA A 255 3.32 15.79 -6.07
C ALA A 255 4.51 14.99 -5.54
N SER A 256 5.29 15.61 -4.68
CA SER A 256 6.35 14.96 -3.91
C SER A 256 6.38 15.49 -2.48
N MET A 257 6.80 14.65 -1.55
CA MET A 257 6.95 14.99 -0.14
C MET A 257 8.22 14.37 0.41
N LYS A 258 8.99 15.14 1.17
CA LYS A 258 10.17 14.66 1.87
C LYS A 258 9.92 14.72 3.37
N SER A 259 10.37 13.71 4.08
CA SER A 259 10.31 13.69 5.54
C SER A 259 11.56 13.02 6.11
N HIS A 260 11.91 13.36 7.32
CA HIS A 260 12.94 12.70 8.09
C HIS A 260 12.56 12.71 9.56
N GLY A 261 13.08 11.77 10.30
CA GLY A 261 12.78 11.69 11.72
C GLY A 261 13.79 10.83 12.47
N VAL A 262 13.66 10.86 13.77
CA VAL A 262 14.39 10.02 14.70
C VAL A 262 13.41 9.44 15.70
N GLU A 263 13.62 8.17 16.00
CA GLU A 263 12.85 7.43 16.97
C GLU A 263 13.82 6.79 17.96
N PHE A 264 13.51 6.84 19.24
CA PHE A 264 14.26 6.08 20.22
C PHE A 264 13.34 5.42 21.24
N THR A 265 13.76 4.25 21.65
CA THR A 265 13.11 3.45 22.67
C THR A 265 14.11 3.12 23.76
N LEU A 266 13.73 3.39 25.00
CA LEU A 266 14.49 3.01 26.18
C LEU A 266 13.66 2.08 27.03
N SER A 267 14.17 0.87 27.25
CA SER A 267 13.54 -0.14 28.14
C SER A 267 14.46 -0.44 29.28
N THR A 268 13.99 -0.33 30.52
CA THR A 268 14.78 -0.55 31.72
C THR A 268 14.12 -1.54 32.66
N LYS A 269 14.93 -2.44 33.24
CA LYS A 269 14.54 -3.35 34.32
C LYS A 269 15.02 -2.77 35.65
N ASN A 270 14.19 -1.94 36.28
CA ASN A 270 14.57 -1.17 37.45
C ASN A 270 14.75 -2.06 38.69
N VAL A 271 13.76 -2.88 38.97
CA VAL A 271 13.78 -3.82 40.07
C VAL A 271 13.31 -5.19 39.60
N LYS A 272 14.04 -6.22 39.99
CA LYS A 272 13.64 -7.62 39.79
C LYS A 272 13.94 -8.41 41.06
N SER A 273 12.90 -8.82 41.77
CA SER A 273 12.98 -9.71 42.94
C SER A 273 12.03 -10.91 42.75
N GLN A 274 12.02 -11.85 43.71
CA GLN A 274 11.12 -13.01 43.64
C GLN A 274 9.63 -12.64 43.67
N SER A 275 9.27 -11.56 44.37
CA SER A 275 7.87 -11.13 44.55
C SER A 275 7.49 -9.84 43.85
N PHE A 276 8.46 -9.11 43.27
CA PHE A 276 8.22 -7.81 42.68
C PHE A 276 9.12 -7.55 41.47
N SER A 277 8.56 -7.07 40.38
CA SER A 277 9.30 -6.59 39.23
C SER A 277 8.77 -5.23 38.76
N TRP A 278 9.68 -4.32 38.50
CA TRP A 278 9.37 -3.00 37.95
C TRP A 278 10.22 -2.75 36.69
N ASN A 279 9.55 -2.57 35.58
CA ASN A 279 10.14 -2.21 34.29
C ASN A 279 9.59 -0.85 33.85
N THR A 280 10.38 -0.10 33.08
CA THR A 280 9.96 1.18 32.49
C THR A 280 10.32 1.16 31.02
N ASP A 281 9.35 1.53 30.17
CA ASP A 281 9.54 1.73 28.76
C ASP A 281 9.25 3.20 28.43
N PHE A 282 10.18 3.83 27.71
CA PHE A 282 10.04 5.20 27.23
C PHE A 282 10.25 5.20 25.71
N ILE A 283 9.29 5.75 24.99
CA ILE A 283 9.30 5.85 23.53
C ILE A 283 9.20 7.32 23.16
N PHE A 284 10.06 7.76 22.27
CA PHE A 284 10.02 9.10 21.70
C PHE A 284 10.18 9.05 20.20
N SER A 285 9.39 9.83 19.49
CA SER A 285 9.51 10.00 18.04
C SER A 285 9.43 11.48 17.68
N TYR A 286 10.29 11.89 16.75
CA TYR A 286 10.25 13.20 16.12
C TYR A 286 10.27 13.04 14.60
N ALA A 287 9.36 13.71 13.91
CA ALA A 287 9.26 13.71 12.47
C ALA A 287 9.08 15.13 11.93
N LYS A 288 9.72 15.42 10.80
CA LYS A 288 9.56 16.66 10.06
C LYS A 288 9.42 16.40 8.56
#